data_bcbceb48de81ceae7cd815d42230ca28
#
_entry.id   bcbceb48de81ceae7cd815d42230ca28
#
_cell.length_a   1.000
_cell.length_b   1.000
_cell.length_c   1.000
_cell.angle_alpha   90.00
_cell.angle_beta   90.00
_cell.angle_gamma   90.00
#
_symmetry.space_group_name_H-M   'P 1'
#
loop_
_entity.id
_entity.type
_entity.pdbx_description
1 polymer ?
#
loop_
_entity_poly.entity_id
_entity_poly.type
_entity_poly.pdbx_seq_one_letter_code
_entity_poly.pdbx_strand_id
1 'polypeptide(L)'
;MSTIGSPTGNPGHSSPQAFFTDLVIYLSVMFLVREVYFSEIGFIANGLMWSLTTLAVATWRMRARGVSWKDLGLRRPTNYKVALIATVFILGLAPVLVVLFSVMSDQLALVVAPDNSAERAVSRFGDLRGNWLLFLTIIPFIWLESMLEELLDRGVLINWIERMLSNKLFATIFAVIAQAAIFGFRHSHDLSERSITVGLIGLAMGIGYVAFGRNLWPLIAAHCALNTLSMLDRVN
;
A
#
# COMPACT_ATOMS: atom_id res chain seq x y z
N MET A 1 -22.25 -34.26 35.24
CA MET A 1 -21.50 -33.03 35.58
C MET A 1 -20.23 -33.08 34.73
N SER A 2 -20.33 -32.49 33.53
CA SER A 2 -19.26 -32.49 32.50
C SER A 2 -18.57 -31.13 32.58
N THR A 3 -17.31 -31.12 33.02
CA THR A 3 -16.45 -29.93 33.06
C THR A 3 -16.01 -29.61 31.65
N ILE A 4 -16.60 -28.53 31.07
CA ILE A 4 -16.16 -27.92 29.82
C ILE A 4 -14.78 -27.32 30.06
N GLY A 5 -13.75 -27.93 29.47
CA GLY A 5 -12.38 -27.43 29.52
C GLY A 5 -12.34 -26.04 28.84
N SER A 6 -11.89 -25.05 29.61
CA SER A 6 -11.58 -23.72 29.08
C SER A 6 -10.49 -23.82 28.00
N PRO A 7 -10.63 -23.13 26.85
CA PRO A 7 -9.56 -23.10 25.87
C PRO A 7 -8.38 -22.32 26.45
N THR A 8 -7.30 -23.03 26.76
CA THR A 8 -6.00 -22.43 27.14
C THR A 8 -5.34 -21.80 25.91
N GLY A 9 -5.91 -20.70 25.43
CA GLY A 9 -5.27 -19.83 24.46
C GLY A 9 -4.13 -19.09 25.17
N ASN A 10 -2.91 -19.32 24.74
CA ASN A 10 -1.71 -18.69 25.28
C ASN A 10 -1.83 -17.16 25.14
N PRO A 11 -1.96 -16.36 26.23
CA PRO A 11 -2.24 -14.92 26.19
C PRO A 11 -1.14 -14.09 25.53
N GLY A 12 0.02 -14.68 25.21
CA GLY A 12 1.12 -14.00 24.53
C GLY A 12 0.93 -13.76 23.02
N HIS A 13 -0.01 -14.45 22.37
CA HIS A 13 -0.17 -14.36 20.92
C HIS A 13 -0.89 -13.09 20.41
N SER A 14 -1.60 -12.38 21.27
CA SER A 14 -2.39 -11.19 20.90
C SER A 14 -2.01 -9.92 21.68
N SER A 15 -0.89 -9.91 22.39
CA SER A 15 -0.45 -8.72 23.14
C SER A 15 0.00 -7.59 22.21
N PRO A 16 -0.15 -6.30 22.59
CA PRO A 16 0.39 -5.16 21.85
C PRO A 16 1.87 -5.30 21.49
N GLN A 17 2.69 -5.84 22.41
CA GLN A 17 4.11 -6.09 22.19
C GLN A 17 4.35 -7.11 21.08
N ALA A 18 3.50 -8.10 20.96
CA ALA A 18 3.59 -9.11 19.92
C ALA A 18 3.31 -8.51 18.54
N PHE A 19 2.31 -7.61 18.41
CA PHE A 19 2.04 -6.88 17.19
C PHE A 19 3.16 -5.87 16.87
N PHE A 20 3.74 -5.22 17.86
CA PHE A 20 4.92 -4.37 17.69
C PHE A 20 6.11 -5.16 17.12
N THR A 21 6.44 -6.33 17.71
CA THR A 21 7.52 -7.18 17.21
C THR A 21 7.26 -7.62 15.76
N ASP A 22 6.03 -8.01 15.44
CA ASP A 22 5.66 -8.37 14.08
C ASP A 22 5.81 -7.21 13.11
N LEU A 23 5.45 -6.00 13.54
CA LEU A 23 5.59 -4.78 12.75
C LEU A 23 7.06 -4.45 12.49
N VAL A 24 7.93 -4.60 13.49
CA VAL A 24 9.38 -4.41 13.33
C VAL A 24 9.94 -5.41 12.32
N ILE A 25 9.61 -6.70 12.45
CA ILE A 25 10.03 -7.74 11.49
C ILE A 25 9.54 -7.40 10.08
N TYR A 26 8.26 -7.06 9.96
CA TYR A 26 7.63 -6.71 8.68
C TYR A 26 8.31 -5.53 8.00
N LEU A 27 8.48 -4.40 8.72
CA LEU A 27 9.13 -3.21 8.18
C LEU A 27 10.60 -3.45 7.86
N SER A 28 11.32 -4.19 8.71
CA SER A 28 12.70 -4.55 8.44
C SER A 28 12.84 -5.33 7.13
N VAL A 29 12.00 -6.35 6.92
CA VAL A 29 12.02 -7.10 5.66
C VAL A 29 11.63 -6.24 4.48
N MET A 30 10.56 -5.42 4.61
CA MET A 30 10.08 -4.56 3.55
C MET A 30 11.14 -3.56 3.05
N PHE A 31 11.99 -3.05 3.94
CA PHE A 31 13.07 -2.15 3.55
C PHE A 31 14.33 -2.90 3.13
N LEU A 32 14.78 -3.90 3.90
CA LEU A 32 16.05 -4.59 3.64
C LEU A 32 16.03 -5.44 2.37
N VAL A 33 14.89 -6.05 2.02
CA VAL A 33 14.82 -6.86 0.80
C VAL A 33 15.05 -6.03 -0.48
N ARG A 34 14.80 -4.72 -0.43
CA ARG A 34 15.02 -3.79 -1.55
C ARG A 34 16.49 -3.47 -1.81
N GLU A 35 17.37 -3.71 -0.84
CA GLU A 35 18.82 -3.62 -1.04
C GLU A 35 19.36 -4.74 -1.93
N VAL A 36 18.57 -5.83 -2.09
CA VAL A 36 18.90 -6.92 -3.01
C VAL A 36 18.28 -6.62 -4.37
N TYR A 37 19.14 -6.32 -5.36
CA TYR A 37 18.73 -6.02 -6.73
C TYR A 37 19.53 -6.88 -7.71
N PHE A 38 18.81 -7.60 -8.56
CA PHE A 38 19.39 -8.42 -9.63
C PHE A 38 19.20 -7.69 -10.97
N SER A 39 20.28 -7.20 -11.56
CA SER A 39 20.25 -6.45 -12.83
C SER A 39 19.68 -7.27 -13.99
N GLU A 40 19.93 -8.59 -13.96
CA GLU A 40 19.58 -9.52 -15.03
C GLU A 40 18.08 -9.72 -15.22
N ILE A 41 17.27 -9.54 -14.15
CA ILE A 41 15.82 -9.74 -14.20
C ILE A 41 15.03 -8.45 -14.37
N GLY A 42 15.71 -7.30 -14.31
CA GLY A 42 15.09 -5.99 -14.49
C GLY A 42 14.22 -5.52 -13.32
N PHE A 43 13.70 -4.28 -13.42
CA PHE A 43 13.01 -3.61 -12.32
C PHE A 43 11.71 -4.29 -11.90
N ILE A 44 10.87 -4.70 -12.86
CA ILE A 44 9.55 -5.29 -12.57
C ILE A 44 9.69 -6.60 -11.79
N ALA A 45 10.59 -7.49 -12.21
CA ALA A 45 10.77 -8.76 -11.52
C ALA A 45 11.39 -8.59 -10.13
N ASN A 46 12.32 -7.64 -9.96
CA ASN A 46 12.83 -7.27 -8.63
C ASN A 46 11.70 -6.73 -7.73
N GLY A 47 10.85 -5.85 -8.25
CA GLY A 47 9.68 -5.31 -7.52
C GLY A 47 8.78 -6.42 -7.02
N LEU A 48 8.38 -7.34 -7.90
CA LEU A 48 7.56 -8.51 -7.52
C LEU A 48 8.27 -9.40 -6.50
N MET A 49 9.57 -9.64 -6.64
CA MET A 49 10.36 -10.41 -5.67
C MET A 49 10.31 -9.75 -4.28
N TRP A 50 10.49 -8.44 -4.19
CA TRP A 50 10.45 -7.71 -2.92
C TRP A 50 9.06 -7.76 -2.27
N SER A 51 8.02 -7.52 -3.06
CA SER A 51 6.63 -7.54 -2.57
C SER A 51 6.20 -8.95 -2.18
N LEU A 52 6.56 -9.99 -2.94
CA LEU A 52 6.24 -11.38 -2.61
C LEU A 52 7.00 -11.86 -1.36
N THR A 53 8.27 -11.47 -1.19
CA THR A 53 9.05 -11.79 0.02
C THR A 53 8.40 -11.14 1.25
N THR A 54 8.05 -9.86 1.15
CA THR A 54 7.35 -9.14 2.23
C THR A 54 5.99 -9.78 2.53
N LEU A 55 5.23 -10.18 1.49
CA LEU A 55 3.96 -10.88 1.62
C LEU A 55 4.10 -12.23 2.33
N ALA A 56 5.15 -12.99 2.01
CA ALA A 56 5.41 -14.27 2.66
C ALA A 56 5.65 -14.09 4.17
N VAL A 57 6.47 -13.11 4.55
CA VAL A 57 6.73 -12.77 5.95
C VAL A 57 5.47 -12.25 6.65
N ALA A 58 4.73 -11.33 6.02
CA ALA A 58 3.46 -10.84 6.53
C ALA A 58 2.46 -12.00 6.77
N THR A 59 2.31 -12.89 5.79
CA THR A 59 1.42 -14.06 5.89
C THR A 59 1.85 -15.01 7.01
N TRP A 60 3.14 -15.24 7.16
CA TRP A 60 3.68 -16.04 8.25
C TRP A 60 3.33 -15.43 9.61
N ARG A 61 3.55 -14.12 9.81
CA ARG A 61 3.23 -13.45 11.08
C ARG A 61 1.72 -13.39 11.34
N MET A 62 0.91 -13.14 10.30
CA MET A 62 -0.54 -13.20 10.38
C MET A 62 -1.04 -14.55 10.89
N ARG A 63 -0.56 -15.67 10.29
CA ARG A 63 -0.93 -17.02 10.70
C ARG A 63 -0.54 -17.28 12.15
N ALA A 64 0.63 -16.82 12.59
CA ALA A 64 1.06 -16.92 13.97
C ALA A 64 0.14 -16.18 14.96
N ARG A 65 -0.65 -15.20 14.49
CA ARG A 65 -1.66 -14.45 15.27
C ARG A 65 -3.08 -14.95 15.05
N GLY A 66 -3.29 -16.01 14.26
CA GLY A 66 -4.63 -16.50 13.92
C GLY A 66 -5.42 -15.52 13.03
N VAL A 67 -4.75 -14.62 12.31
CA VAL A 67 -5.38 -13.63 11.41
C VAL A 67 -5.28 -14.12 9.98
N SER A 68 -6.36 -14.01 9.23
CA SER A 68 -6.42 -14.37 7.81
C SER A 68 -6.51 -13.13 6.90
N TRP A 69 -6.22 -13.29 5.63
CA TRP A 69 -6.39 -12.23 4.63
C TRP A 69 -7.84 -11.74 4.53
N LYS A 70 -8.83 -12.61 4.81
CA LYS A 70 -10.25 -12.22 4.87
C LYS A 70 -10.52 -11.22 6.00
N ASP A 71 -9.86 -11.41 7.14
CA ASP A 71 -10.00 -10.52 8.31
C ASP A 71 -9.41 -9.14 8.03
N LEU A 72 -8.42 -9.07 7.12
CA LEU A 72 -7.79 -7.83 6.66
C LEU A 72 -8.49 -7.21 5.43
N GLY A 73 -9.60 -7.77 5.00
CA GLY A 73 -10.43 -7.18 3.94
C GLY A 73 -10.28 -7.80 2.56
N LEU A 74 -9.45 -8.83 2.36
CA LEU A 74 -9.41 -9.59 1.10
C LEU A 74 -10.59 -10.57 1.05
N ARG A 75 -11.78 -10.02 0.90
CA ARG A 75 -13.06 -10.75 0.85
C ARG A 75 -13.97 -10.13 -0.19
N ARG A 76 -14.84 -10.94 -0.79
CA ARG A 76 -15.82 -10.42 -1.75
C ARG A 76 -16.64 -9.30 -1.14
N PRO A 77 -16.86 -8.18 -1.85
CA PRO A 77 -17.72 -7.11 -1.37
C PRO A 77 -19.13 -7.66 -1.12
N THR A 78 -19.71 -7.33 0.04
CA THR A 78 -21.10 -7.67 0.36
C THR A 78 -22.09 -6.78 -0.39
N ASN A 79 -21.64 -5.58 -0.78
CA ASN A 79 -22.41 -4.62 -1.57
C ASN A 79 -21.51 -4.01 -2.66
N TYR A 80 -21.74 -4.40 -3.90
CA TYR A 80 -20.95 -3.92 -5.05
C TYR A 80 -21.16 -2.43 -5.35
N LYS A 81 -22.34 -1.86 -5.01
CA LYS A 81 -22.58 -0.41 -5.15
C LYS A 81 -21.66 0.38 -4.21
N VAL A 82 -21.56 -0.07 -2.95
CA VAL A 82 -20.64 0.55 -1.97
C VAL A 82 -19.19 0.37 -2.41
N ALA A 83 -18.82 -0.78 -2.95
CA ALA A 83 -17.48 -1.01 -3.50
C ALA A 83 -17.17 -0.05 -4.67
N LEU A 84 -18.10 0.13 -5.58
CA LEU A 84 -17.96 1.09 -6.69
C LEU A 84 -17.83 2.53 -6.18
N ILE A 85 -18.69 2.93 -5.24
CA ILE A 85 -18.62 4.27 -4.63
C ILE A 85 -17.26 4.48 -3.96
N ALA A 86 -16.74 3.48 -3.23
CA ALA A 86 -15.42 3.56 -2.62
C ALA A 86 -14.31 3.73 -3.65
N THR A 87 -14.36 2.98 -4.76
CA THR A 87 -13.40 3.11 -5.86
C THR A 87 -13.44 4.52 -6.45
N VAL A 88 -14.64 5.04 -6.79
CA VAL A 88 -14.82 6.39 -7.35
C VAL A 88 -14.39 7.47 -6.36
N PHE A 89 -14.72 7.30 -5.07
CA PHE A 89 -14.29 8.21 -4.02
C PHE A 89 -12.75 8.31 -3.95
N ILE A 90 -12.04 7.19 -4.00
CA ILE A 90 -10.57 7.18 -3.98
C ILE A 90 -10.01 7.84 -5.23
N LEU A 91 -10.54 7.50 -6.41
CA LEU A 91 -10.14 8.08 -7.69
C LEU A 91 -10.36 9.60 -7.75
N GLY A 92 -11.35 10.12 -7.02
CA GLY A 92 -11.58 11.56 -6.89
C GLY A 92 -10.72 12.20 -5.81
N LEU A 93 -10.59 11.56 -4.64
CA LEU A 93 -9.86 12.12 -3.50
C LEU A 93 -8.36 12.21 -3.75
N ALA A 94 -7.76 11.18 -4.36
CA ALA A 94 -6.32 11.13 -4.59
C ALA A 94 -5.81 12.34 -5.42
N PRO A 95 -6.34 12.65 -6.62
CA PRO A 95 -5.90 13.83 -7.37
C PRO A 95 -6.24 15.15 -6.67
N VAL A 96 -7.35 15.22 -5.94
CA VAL A 96 -7.69 16.44 -5.16
C VAL A 96 -6.61 16.73 -4.11
N LEU A 97 -6.15 15.73 -3.36
CA LEU A 97 -5.10 15.92 -2.37
C LEU A 97 -3.77 16.32 -3.02
N VAL A 98 -3.43 15.74 -4.16
CA VAL A 98 -2.21 16.08 -4.91
C VAL A 98 -2.27 17.51 -5.43
N VAL A 99 -3.38 17.93 -6.05
CA VAL A 99 -3.56 19.30 -6.55
C VAL A 99 -3.56 20.32 -5.40
N LEU A 100 -4.24 20.03 -4.30
CA LEU A 100 -4.21 20.88 -3.10
C LEU A 100 -2.78 21.07 -2.59
N PHE A 101 -2.00 20.00 -2.51
CA PHE A 101 -0.61 20.09 -2.10
C PHE A 101 0.21 20.94 -3.08
N SER A 102 0.07 20.74 -4.39
CA SER A 102 0.78 21.53 -5.40
C SER A 102 0.47 23.03 -5.26
N VAL A 103 -0.82 23.39 -5.18
CA VAL A 103 -1.25 24.79 -4.97
C VAL A 103 -0.70 25.37 -3.67
N MET A 104 -0.77 24.62 -2.57
CA MET A 104 -0.22 25.07 -1.26
C MET A 104 1.29 25.21 -1.30
N SER A 105 1.98 24.27 -1.95
CA SER A 105 3.44 24.31 -2.09
C SER A 105 3.89 25.57 -2.84
N ASP A 106 3.20 25.89 -3.93
CA ASP A 106 3.47 27.09 -4.73
C ASP A 106 3.20 28.38 -3.93
N GLN A 107 2.04 28.45 -3.26
CA GLN A 107 1.65 29.63 -2.45
C GLN A 107 2.58 29.87 -1.25
N LEU A 108 3.08 28.83 -0.64
CA LEU A 108 3.95 28.90 0.53
C LEU A 108 5.44 28.89 0.16
N ALA A 109 5.76 28.86 -1.15
CA ALA A 109 7.13 28.75 -1.67
C ALA A 109 7.93 27.63 -0.98
N LEU A 110 7.29 26.47 -0.79
CA LEU A 110 7.95 25.33 -0.13
C LEU A 110 9.06 24.79 -1.04
N VAL A 111 10.27 24.69 -0.50
CA VAL A 111 11.40 24.11 -1.22
C VAL A 111 11.31 22.59 -1.10
N VAL A 112 10.74 21.95 -2.10
CA VAL A 112 10.67 20.49 -2.20
C VAL A 112 11.57 20.04 -3.35
N ALA A 113 12.30 18.95 -3.17
CA ALA A 113 13.14 18.41 -4.23
C ALA A 113 12.28 17.99 -5.44
N PRO A 114 12.69 18.32 -6.68
CA PRO A 114 11.87 18.08 -7.87
C PRO A 114 11.62 16.59 -8.12
N ASP A 115 10.50 16.31 -8.76
CA ASP A 115 10.17 14.94 -9.19
C ASP A 115 10.86 14.57 -10.51
N ASN A 116 11.84 13.67 -10.46
CA ASN A 116 12.50 13.08 -11.62
C ASN A 116 11.80 11.78 -12.08
N SER A 117 10.49 11.68 -11.88
CA SER A 117 9.72 10.45 -12.13
C SER A 117 9.71 10.03 -13.60
N ALA A 118 9.78 10.98 -14.54
CA ALA A 118 9.80 10.68 -15.97
C ALA A 118 11.09 9.94 -16.38
N GLU A 119 12.26 10.45 -15.96
CA GLU A 119 13.56 9.79 -16.24
C GLU A 119 13.66 8.43 -15.55
N ARG A 120 13.22 8.34 -14.30
CA ARG A 120 13.17 7.08 -13.55
C ARG A 120 12.23 6.06 -14.18
N ALA A 121 11.14 6.50 -14.82
CA ALA A 121 10.22 5.59 -15.49
C ALA A 121 10.85 4.97 -16.74
N VAL A 122 11.56 5.74 -17.55
CA VAL A 122 12.29 5.21 -18.72
C VAL A 122 13.33 4.18 -18.30
N SER A 123 14.07 4.45 -17.21
CA SER A 123 15.07 3.49 -16.70
C SER A 123 14.43 2.21 -16.11
N ARG A 124 13.20 2.27 -15.61
CA ARG A 124 12.51 1.15 -14.97
C ARG A 124 11.68 0.30 -15.93
N PHE A 125 11.02 0.93 -16.88
CA PHE A 125 10.02 0.30 -17.74
C PHE A 125 10.40 0.31 -19.22
N GLY A 126 11.49 0.99 -19.61
CA GLY A 126 11.83 1.29 -20.99
C GLY A 126 11.05 2.49 -21.54
N ASP A 127 11.33 2.84 -22.79
CA ASP A 127 10.61 3.91 -23.47
C ASP A 127 9.22 3.43 -23.92
N LEU A 128 8.22 3.96 -23.27
CA LEU A 128 6.81 3.65 -23.54
C LEU A 128 6.21 4.48 -24.66
N ARG A 129 6.82 5.59 -25.08
CA ARG A 129 6.24 6.51 -26.05
C ARG A 129 5.94 5.80 -27.37
N GLY A 130 4.67 5.73 -27.73
CA GLY A 130 4.17 5.01 -28.92
C GLY A 130 4.28 3.49 -28.86
N ASN A 131 4.80 2.92 -27.76
CA ASN A 131 5.08 1.48 -27.63
C ASN A 131 3.95 0.76 -26.89
N TRP A 132 2.81 0.60 -27.57
CA TRP A 132 1.64 -0.09 -27.06
C TRP A 132 1.91 -1.57 -26.70
N LEU A 133 2.79 -2.25 -27.44
CA LEU A 133 3.12 -3.64 -27.14
C LEU A 133 3.82 -3.76 -25.79
N LEU A 134 4.79 -2.89 -25.51
CA LEU A 134 5.48 -2.85 -24.23
C LEU A 134 4.48 -2.52 -23.10
N PHE A 135 3.61 -1.51 -23.30
CA PHE A 135 2.57 -1.17 -22.34
C PHE A 135 1.68 -2.38 -22.00
N LEU A 136 1.14 -3.06 -23.01
CA LEU A 136 0.27 -4.23 -22.80
C LEU A 136 1.00 -5.40 -22.13
N THR A 137 2.31 -5.52 -22.36
CA THR A 137 3.14 -6.55 -21.73
C THR A 137 3.35 -6.30 -20.24
N ILE A 138 3.58 -5.04 -19.85
CA ILE A 138 3.95 -4.71 -18.46
C ILE A 138 2.73 -4.42 -17.58
N ILE A 139 1.61 -3.96 -18.12
CA ILE A 139 0.46 -3.53 -17.31
C ILE A 139 -0.10 -4.64 -16.39
N PRO A 140 -0.17 -5.92 -16.76
CA PRO A 140 -0.60 -6.98 -15.84
C PRO A 140 0.30 -7.12 -14.61
N PHE A 141 1.61 -6.93 -14.77
CA PHE A 141 2.55 -6.97 -13.64
C PHE A 141 2.42 -5.74 -12.74
N ILE A 142 2.13 -4.57 -13.31
CA ILE A 142 1.82 -3.36 -12.54
C ILE A 142 0.53 -3.55 -11.72
N TRP A 143 -0.49 -4.20 -12.27
CA TRP A 143 -1.72 -4.53 -11.54
C TRP A 143 -1.46 -5.52 -10.41
N LEU A 144 -0.64 -6.54 -10.67
CA LEU A 144 -0.23 -7.48 -9.63
C LEU A 144 0.51 -6.76 -8.50
N GLU A 145 1.46 -5.88 -8.82
CA GLU A 145 2.20 -5.09 -7.82
C GLU A 145 1.25 -4.18 -7.04
N SER A 146 0.32 -3.48 -7.71
CA SER A 146 -0.72 -2.68 -7.07
C SER A 146 -1.56 -3.49 -6.07
N MET A 147 -1.94 -4.71 -6.45
CA MET A 147 -2.66 -5.62 -5.54
C MET A 147 -1.80 -5.98 -4.33
N LEU A 148 -0.54 -6.36 -4.52
CA LEU A 148 0.38 -6.72 -3.44
C LEU A 148 0.59 -5.54 -2.49
N GLU A 149 0.73 -4.32 -3.00
CA GLU A 149 0.86 -3.11 -2.20
C GLU A 149 -0.38 -2.85 -1.35
N GLU A 150 -1.60 -3.00 -1.88
CA GLU A 150 -2.81 -2.84 -1.07
C GLU A 150 -2.93 -3.88 0.05
N LEU A 151 -2.54 -5.12 -0.21
CA LEU A 151 -2.49 -6.15 0.82
C LEU A 151 -1.51 -5.77 1.94
N LEU A 152 -0.32 -5.34 1.58
CA LEU A 152 0.76 -5.03 2.52
C LEU A 152 0.49 -3.74 3.29
N ASP A 153 0.16 -2.66 2.61
CA ASP A 153 0.07 -1.34 3.23
C ASP A 153 -1.28 -1.14 3.95
N ARG A 154 -2.41 -1.48 3.33
CA ARG A 154 -3.75 -1.28 3.94
C ARG A 154 -4.18 -2.50 4.71
N GLY A 155 -3.96 -3.69 4.14
CA GLY A 155 -4.29 -4.93 4.82
C GLY A 155 -3.46 -5.15 6.08
N VAL A 156 -2.14 -5.20 5.97
CA VAL A 156 -1.26 -5.53 7.11
C VAL A 156 -0.93 -4.30 7.94
N LEU A 157 -0.30 -3.28 7.36
CA LEU A 157 0.32 -2.19 8.11
C LEU A 157 -0.70 -1.40 8.96
N ILE A 158 -1.83 -0.98 8.39
CA ILE A 158 -2.88 -0.27 9.15
C ILE A 158 -3.38 -1.15 10.30
N ASN A 159 -3.73 -2.41 10.02
CA ASN A 159 -4.33 -3.28 11.03
C ASN A 159 -3.34 -3.66 12.16
N TRP A 160 -2.03 -3.78 11.87
CA TRP A 160 -1.02 -4.06 12.89
C TRP A 160 -0.76 -2.87 13.80
N ILE A 161 -0.67 -1.66 13.23
CA ILE A 161 -0.52 -0.42 14.00
C ILE A 161 -1.73 -0.24 14.93
N GLU A 162 -2.95 -0.44 14.44
CA GLU A 162 -4.15 -0.33 15.27
C GLU A 162 -4.19 -1.32 16.43
N ARG A 163 -3.78 -2.57 16.20
CA ARG A 163 -3.75 -3.61 17.23
C ARG A 163 -2.67 -3.39 18.30
N MET A 164 -1.66 -2.60 17.97
CA MET A 164 -0.61 -2.21 18.92
C MET A 164 -1.08 -1.08 19.85
N LEU A 165 -2.02 -0.23 19.43
CA LEU A 165 -2.44 0.95 20.15
C LEU A 165 -3.79 0.71 20.86
N SER A 166 -3.95 1.29 22.06
CA SER A 166 -5.13 1.07 22.91
C SER A 166 -6.34 1.92 22.55
N ASN A 167 -6.13 3.17 22.09
CA ASN A 167 -7.20 4.10 21.72
C ASN A 167 -7.59 3.89 20.26
N LYS A 168 -8.78 3.35 20.02
CA LYS A 168 -9.22 2.95 18.67
C LYS A 168 -9.23 4.10 17.66
N LEU A 169 -9.76 5.27 18.00
CA LEU A 169 -9.83 6.40 17.06
C LEU A 169 -8.45 6.95 16.76
N PHE A 170 -7.65 7.20 17.78
CA PHE A 170 -6.28 7.66 17.64
C PHE A 170 -5.45 6.63 16.85
N ALA A 171 -5.59 5.34 17.17
CA ALA A 171 -4.89 4.27 16.49
C ALA A 171 -5.18 4.24 14.99
N THR A 172 -6.45 4.40 14.60
CA THR A 172 -6.86 4.43 13.19
C THR A 172 -6.30 5.64 12.47
N ILE A 173 -6.43 6.84 13.02
CA ILE A 173 -5.89 8.07 12.42
C ILE A 173 -4.37 7.95 12.27
N PHE A 174 -3.69 7.55 13.34
CA PHE A 174 -2.24 7.37 13.32
C PHE A 174 -1.80 6.31 12.31
N ALA A 175 -2.49 5.16 12.26
CA ALA A 175 -2.18 4.08 11.33
C ALA A 175 -2.32 4.52 9.86
N VAL A 176 -3.37 5.27 9.52
CA VAL A 176 -3.59 5.78 8.17
C VAL A 176 -2.51 6.79 7.79
N ILE A 177 -2.14 7.71 8.69
CA ILE A 177 -1.08 8.69 8.43
C ILE A 177 0.30 8.01 8.33
N ALA A 178 0.63 7.14 9.28
CA ALA A 178 1.91 6.44 9.29
C ALA A 178 2.09 5.56 8.06
N GLN A 179 1.02 4.82 7.66
CA GLN A 179 1.04 4.02 6.44
C GLN A 179 1.25 4.90 5.20
N ALA A 180 0.56 6.05 5.10
CA ALA A 180 0.72 6.96 3.97
C ALA A 180 2.15 7.52 3.87
N ALA A 181 2.75 7.91 5.00
CA ALA A 181 4.13 8.38 5.06
C ALA A 181 5.13 7.29 4.65
N ILE A 182 4.97 6.05 5.17
CA ILE A 182 5.82 4.91 4.81
C ILE A 182 5.67 4.58 3.32
N PHE A 183 4.44 4.59 2.79
CA PHE A 183 4.15 4.33 1.39
C PHE A 183 4.82 5.35 0.47
N GLY A 184 4.71 6.64 0.77
CA GLY A 184 5.37 7.71 0.04
C GLY A 184 6.89 7.59 0.08
N PHE A 185 7.48 7.48 1.28
CA PHE A 185 8.92 7.35 1.45
C PHE A 185 9.51 6.14 0.70
N ARG A 186 8.83 5.00 0.75
CA ARG A 186 9.25 3.76 0.08
C ARG A 186 9.38 3.89 -1.45
N HIS A 187 8.68 4.86 -2.06
CA HIS A 187 8.69 5.04 -3.51
C HIS A 187 9.88 5.84 -4.06
N SER A 188 10.51 6.65 -3.22
CA SER A 188 11.64 7.49 -3.65
C SER A 188 12.84 7.42 -2.71
N HIS A 189 12.67 6.94 -1.46
CA HIS A 189 13.66 6.91 -0.39
C HIS A 189 14.22 8.31 -0.03
N ASP A 190 13.43 9.35 -0.29
CA ASP A 190 13.73 10.74 -0.02
C ASP A 190 12.45 11.49 0.39
N LEU A 191 12.54 12.80 0.60
CA LEU A 191 11.39 13.68 0.86
C LEU A 191 11.08 14.56 -0.36
N SER A 192 11.24 14.00 -1.56
CA SER A 192 10.92 14.67 -2.80
C SER A 192 9.42 14.84 -3.01
N GLU A 193 9.07 15.67 -3.99
CA GLU A 193 7.69 15.86 -4.45
C GLU A 193 7.00 14.53 -4.77
N ARG A 194 7.75 13.57 -5.34
CA ARG A 194 7.24 12.23 -5.62
C ARG A 194 6.84 11.48 -4.35
N SER A 195 7.68 11.50 -3.30
CA SER A 195 7.34 10.86 -2.02
C SER A 195 6.08 11.44 -1.42
N ILE A 196 5.92 12.76 -1.48
CA ILE A 196 4.74 13.43 -0.96
C ILE A 196 3.51 13.09 -1.80
N THR A 197 3.60 13.20 -3.11
CA THR A 197 2.51 12.86 -4.04
C THR A 197 2.02 11.42 -3.85
N VAL A 198 2.94 10.45 -3.81
CA VAL A 198 2.59 9.05 -3.59
C VAL A 198 2.06 8.83 -2.17
N GLY A 199 2.60 9.54 -1.18
CA GLY A 199 2.08 9.52 0.19
C GLY A 199 0.64 10.03 0.29
N LEU A 200 0.28 11.09 -0.45
CA LEU A 200 -1.08 11.63 -0.52
C LEU A 200 -2.06 10.66 -1.22
N ILE A 201 -1.61 10.00 -2.28
CA ILE A 201 -2.37 8.88 -2.88
C ILE A 201 -2.56 7.77 -1.83
N GLY A 202 -1.50 7.42 -1.10
CA GLY A 202 -1.53 6.48 0.01
C GLY A 202 -2.50 6.87 1.11
N LEU A 203 -2.60 8.16 1.42
CA LEU A 203 -3.56 8.71 2.38
C LEU A 203 -5.00 8.54 1.89
N ALA A 204 -5.29 8.89 0.64
CA ALA A 204 -6.60 8.70 0.03
C ALA A 204 -7.05 7.22 0.08
N MET A 205 -6.14 6.29 -0.24
CA MET A 205 -6.36 4.85 -0.15
C MET A 205 -6.66 4.41 1.30
N GLY A 206 -5.84 4.86 2.27
CA GLY A 206 -6.04 4.55 3.69
C GLY A 206 -7.37 5.06 4.23
N ILE A 207 -7.77 6.29 3.87
CA ILE A 207 -9.08 6.87 4.20
C ILE A 207 -10.19 6.02 3.57
N GLY A 208 -10.09 5.70 2.28
CA GLY A 208 -11.06 4.86 1.57
C GLY A 208 -11.19 3.48 2.21
N TYR A 209 -10.08 2.85 2.61
CA TYR A 209 -10.09 1.57 3.31
C TYR A 209 -10.91 1.61 4.60
N VAL A 210 -10.65 2.59 5.45
CA VAL A 210 -11.32 2.73 6.74
C VAL A 210 -12.79 3.14 6.58
N ALA A 211 -13.07 4.11 5.72
CA ALA A 211 -14.40 4.70 5.56
C ALA A 211 -15.42 3.74 4.92
N PHE A 212 -14.98 2.83 4.04
CA PHE A 212 -15.88 1.94 3.28
C PHE A 212 -15.83 0.47 3.74
N GLY A 213 -15.61 0.23 5.04
CA GLY A 213 -15.79 -1.10 5.63
C GLY A 213 -14.62 -2.06 5.44
N ARG A 214 -13.43 -1.54 5.21
CA ARG A 214 -12.16 -2.30 5.15
C ARG A 214 -12.21 -3.46 4.15
N ASN A 215 -12.62 -3.17 2.92
CA ASN A 215 -12.55 -4.10 1.81
C ASN A 215 -11.43 -3.67 0.86
N LEU A 216 -10.52 -4.59 0.51
CA LEU A 216 -9.36 -4.29 -0.33
C LEU A 216 -9.67 -4.20 -1.82
N TRP A 217 -10.75 -4.81 -2.30
CA TRP A 217 -11.06 -4.83 -3.73
C TRP A 217 -11.30 -3.44 -4.35
N PRO A 218 -12.06 -2.52 -3.68
CA PRO A 218 -12.18 -1.15 -4.18
C PRO A 218 -10.85 -0.42 -4.30
N LEU A 219 -9.95 -0.64 -3.36
CA LEU A 219 -8.62 -0.03 -3.35
C LEU A 219 -7.75 -0.58 -4.47
N ILE A 220 -7.74 -1.92 -4.62
CA ILE A 220 -7.01 -2.60 -5.71
C ILE A 220 -7.51 -2.06 -7.06
N ALA A 221 -8.83 -1.96 -7.25
CA ALA A 221 -9.40 -1.42 -8.49
C ALA A 221 -9.00 0.05 -8.72
N ALA A 222 -9.05 0.90 -7.69
CA ALA A 222 -8.63 2.30 -7.79
C ALA A 222 -7.13 2.42 -8.08
N HIS A 223 -6.30 1.64 -7.41
CA HIS A 223 -4.84 1.64 -7.60
C HIS A 223 -4.46 1.19 -9.02
N CYS A 224 -5.03 0.08 -9.48
CA CYS A 224 -4.84 -0.38 -10.86
C CYS A 224 -5.26 0.69 -11.88
N ALA A 225 -6.38 1.39 -11.64
CA ALA A 225 -6.84 2.46 -12.52
C ALA A 225 -5.87 3.65 -12.52
N LEU A 226 -5.42 4.14 -11.36
CA LEU A 226 -4.45 5.23 -11.25
C LEU A 226 -3.14 4.91 -11.97
N ASN A 227 -2.59 3.70 -11.74
CA ASN A 227 -1.37 3.27 -12.42
C ASN A 227 -1.58 3.12 -13.93
N THR A 228 -2.73 2.61 -14.37
CA THR A 228 -3.06 2.51 -15.80
C THR A 228 -3.11 3.89 -16.45
N LEU A 229 -3.78 4.87 -15.83
CA LEU A 229 -3.85 6.23 -16.33
C LEU A 229 -2.47 6.88 -16.42
N SER A 230 -1.64 6.73 -15.36
CA SER A 230 -0.26 7.23 -15.36
C SER A 230 0.61 6.59 -16.44
N MET A 231 0.40 5.32 -16.75
CA MET A 231 1.15 4.61 -17.80
C MET A 231 0.65 4.97 -19.21
N LEU A 232 -0.67 5.17 -19.38
CA LEU A 232 -1.26 5.63 -20.64
C LEU A 232 -0.76 7.03 -21.04
N ASP A 233 -0.63 7.94 -20.08
CA ASP A 233 -0.06 9.27 -20.29
C ASP A 233 1.39 9.23 -20.84
N ARG A 234 2.11 8.15 -20.54
CA ARG A 234 3.50 7.93 -21.02
C ARG A 234 3.57 7.29 -22.40
N VAL A 235 2.51 6.60 -22.82
CA VAL A 235 2.43 5.96 -24.16
C VAL A 235 2.03 7.00 -25.23
N ASN A 236 1.18 7.94 -24.89
CA ASN A 236 0.71 9.01 -25.77
C ASN A 236 1.72 10.15 -25.86
#